data_b5a8ff8999d038914e2137559089ba8e
#
_entry.id   b5a8ff8999d038914e2137559089ba8e
#
_cell.length_a   1.000
_cell.length_b   1.000
_cell.length_c   1.000
_cell.angle_alpha   90.00
_cell.angle_beta   90.00
_cell.angle_gamma   90.00
#
_symmetry.space_group_name_H-M   'P 1'
#
loop_
_entity.id
_entity.type
_entity.pdbx_description
1 polymer ?
#
loop_
_entity_poly.entity_id
_entity_poly.type
_entity_poly.pdbx_seq_one_letter_code
_entity_poly.pdbx_strand_id
1 'polypeptide(L)'
;MKPPRSADNELILGLVSVSDRASQGIYEDKGIPALEAWCRKAVKTPVKIHKRLIADERFDIEKTLRELVDIVGCDLILTTGVTPEATLAVATREMPGFGEQMRAISGHFVPTAILSRQVGVLRETPDHAALILNLPGQPKAIAETLEGLKDESGKSLVNGIFAAVPYCIDLIGGPYIETNEDVVKAFRPKSARRTVSQSADSVKEAAAAAPKAEPKAEHKPATAAAPQSAPQPAPQPQPKTPAFAPKDILTVMPRSGARPRLTCVWLHGMGVDNSDFAPFADEIEHVGGPACRFVLPNAPMRTLSRSPDYPPLRAWYDIPGRNIDDAEDEFGIRASSARVAQLIDELEAEGVPRHTIVLGGFSQGAAISLFTGLRLARPIGGICALSGYLPLAGRLFSEATPAARRTPIFIAHGDFDSVVPAVMAERSAEVIAQIDSTLITRTYPMDHEVCADEMRDIAAFLNSIAQHA
;
A
#
# COMPACT_ATOMS: atom_id res chain seq x y z
N MET A 1 16.96 -13.27 -14.19
CA MET A 1 17.93 -13.23 -15.34
C MET A 1 17.45 -12.12 -16.27
N LYS A 2 18.25 -11.07 -16.49
CA LYS A 2 17.84 -9.99 -17.41
C LYS A 2 17.51 -10.58 -18.80
N PRO A 3 16.44 -10.13 -19.45
CA PRO A 3 16.08 -10.63 -20.77
C PRO A 3 17.19 -10.32 -21.79
N PRO A 4 17.41 -11.17 -22.81
CA PRO A 4 18.41 -10.92 -23.81
C PRO A 4 18.05 -9.67 -24.63
N ARG A 5 18.95 -8.71 -24.66
CA ARG A 5 18.85 -7.50 -25.48
C ARG A 5 19.60 -7.68 -26.80
N SER A 6 19.06 -7.13 -27.88
CA SER A 6 19.71 -7.19 -29.19
C SER A 6 20.91 -6.25 -29.28
N ALA A 7 20.99 -5.24 -28.42
CA ALA A 7 22.12 -4.32 -28.26
C ALA A 7 22.29 -3.95 -26.79
N ASP A 8 23.53 -3.62 -26.38
CA ASP A 8 23.88 -3.29 -24.99
C ASP A 8 23.10 -2.08 -24.43
N ASN A 9 22.55 -1.23 -25.29
CA ASN A 9 21.78 -0.05 -24.91
C ASN A 9 20.42 0.00 -25.65
N GLU A 10 19.66 -1.12 -25.67
CA GLU A 10 18.34 -1.19 -26.26
C GLU A 10 17.27 -0.95 -25.19
N LEU A 11 16.31 -0.05 -25.46
CA LEU A 11 15.11 0.16 -24.63
C LEU A 11 14.05 -0.87 -24.98
N ILE A 12 13.62 -1.67 -24.02
CA ILE A 12 12.46 -2.57 -24.16
C ILE A 12 11.21 -1.83 -23.69
N LEU A 13 10.32 -1.50 -24.61
CA LEU A 13 9.17 -0.63 -24.41
C LEU A 13 7.85 -1.41 -24.55
N GLY A 14 7.00 -1.39 -23.52
CA GLY A 14 5.62 -1.88 -23.56
C GLY A 14 4.65 -0.75 -23.94
N LEU A 15 3.78 -0.99 -24.91
CA LEU A 15 2.68 -0.10 -25.27
C LEU A 15 1.37 -0.85 -25.06
N VAL A 16 0.53 -0.34 -24.15
CA VAL A 16 -0.73 -0.99 -23.79
C VAL A 16 -1.89 -0.03 -24.03
N SER A 17 -2.85 -0.43 -24.85
CA SER A 17 -4.14 0.24 -24.99
C SER A 17 -5.23 -0.60 -24.35
N VAL A 18 -6.02 0.01 -23.49
CA VAL A 18 -7.12 -0.64 -22.77
C VAL A 18 -8.43 -0.07 -23.29
N SER A 19 -9.24 -0.91 -23.89
CA SER A 19 -10.54 -0.53 -24.45
C SER A 19 -11.37 -1.76 -24.79
N ASP A 20 -12.53 -1.93 -24.17
CA ASP A 20 -13.48 -3.02 -24.47
C ASP A 20 -13.90 -3.03 -25.93
N ARG A 21 -14.18 -1.85 -26.47
CA ARG A 21 -14.71 -1.73 -27.83
C ARG A 21 -13.64 -1.98 -28.90
N ALA A 22 -12.41 -1.54 -28.66
CA ALA A 22 -11.31 -1.78 -29.59
C ALA A 22 -10.82 -3.24 -29.51
N SER A 23 -10.75 -3.82 -28.32
CA SER A 23 -10.35 -5.23 -28.13
C SER A 23 -11.34 -6.20 -28.78
N GLN A 24 -12.62 -5.83 -28.86
CA GLN A 24 -13.69 -6.57 -29.55
C GLN A 24 -13.77 -6.26 -31.06
N GLY A 25 -12.91 -5.39 -31.58
CA GLY A 25 -12.92 -5.02 -33.02
C GLY A 25 -14.07 -4.09 -33.43
N ILE A 26 -14.77 -3.44 -32.47
CA ILE A 26 -15.89 -2.55 -32.79
C ILE A 26 -15.40 -1.24 -33.43
N TYR A 27 -14.19 -0.78 -33.06
CA TYR A 27 -13.49 0.31 -33.74
C TYR A 27 -11.97 0.09 -33.73
N GLU A 28 -11.26 0.82 -34.57
CA GLU A 28 -9.80 0.74 -34.69
C GLU A 28 -9.13 1.44 -33.50
N ASP A 29 -8.18 0.75 -32.83
CA ASP A 29 -7.37 1.35 -31.79
C ASP A 29 -6.48 2.47 -32.35
N LYS A 30 -6.56 3.65 -31.74
CA LYS A 30 -5.74 4.81 -32.06
C LYS A 30 -4.68 5.11 -31.00
N GLY A 31 -4.74 4.44 -29.84
CA GLY A 31 -3.85 4.64 -28.72
C GLY A 31 -2.44 4.12 -29.01
N ILE A 32 -2.31 2.84 -29.33
CA ILE A 32 -1.00 2.22 -29.64
C ILE A 32 -0.32 2.90 -30.83
N PRO A 33 -0.99 3.16 -31.98
CA PRO A 33 -0.35 3.88 -33.08
C PRO A 33 0.16 5.26 -32.71
N ALA A 34 -0.59 6.01 -31.90
CA ALA A 34 -0.16 7.35 -31.44
C ALA A 34 1.07 7.27 -30.52
N LEU A 35 1.06 6.33 -29.56
CA LEU A 35 2.21 6.09 -28.68
C LEU A 35 3.46 5.67 -29.47
N GLU A 36 3.32 4.72 -30.38
CA GLU A 36 4.43 4.24 -31.20
C GLU A 36 5.03 5.34 -32.07
N ALA A 37 4.18 6.10 -32.78
CA ALA A 37 4.63 7.19 -33.63
C ALA A 37 5.37 8.25 -32.81
N TRP A 38 4.86 8.57 -31.63
CA TRP A 38 5.52 9.53 -30.73
C TRP A 38 6.87 9.00 -30.22
N CYS A 39 6.94 7.76 -29.73
CA CYS A 39 8.16 7.16 -29.23
C CYS A 39 9.25 7.08 -30.29
N ARG A 40 8.92 6.70 -31.52
CA ARG A 40 9.86 6.67 -32.66
C ARG A 40 10.41 8.05 -33.04
N LYS A 41 9.63 9.12 -32.81
CA LYS A 41 10.06 10.50 -33.05
C LYS A 41 10.93 11.03 -31.91
N ALA A 42 10.61 10.66 -30.66
CA ALA A 42 11.21 11.24 -29.46
C ALA A 42 12.47 10.51 -28.97
N VAL A 43 12.60 9.19 -29.21
CA VAL A 43 13.70 8.36 -28.72
C VAL A 43 14.67 8.04 -29.83
N LYS A 44 15.97 8.34 -29.61
CA LYS A 44 17.07 8.01 -30.53
C LYS A 44 17.71 6.64 -30.22
N THR A 45 17.68 6.22 -28.97
CA THR A 45 18.14 4.90 -28.53
C THR A 45 17.38 3.81 -29.28
N PRO A 46 18.00 2.69 -29.68
CA PRO A 46 17.30 1.53 -30.24
C PRO A 46 16.16 1.09 -29.35
N VAL A 47 14.96 0.90 -29.93
CA VAL A 47 13.76 0.55 -29.17
C VAL A 47 13.14 -0.74 -29.69
N LYS A 48 12.95 -1.71 -28.81
CA LYS A 48 12.15 -2.92 -29.06
C LYS A 48 10.77 -2.73 -28.45
N ILE A 49 9.73 -2.73 -29.28
CA ILE A 49 8.37 -2.42 -28.86
C ILE A 49 7.53 -3.68 -28.74
N HIS A 50 6.86 -3.84 -27.59
CA HIS A 50 5.87 -4.87 -27.33
C HIS A 50 4.49 -4.21 -27.14
N LYS A 51 3.52 -4.63 -27.97
CA LYS A 51 2.17 -4.03 -28.01
C LYS A 51 1.14 -4.96 -27.40
N ARG A 52 0.18 -4.41 -26.65
CA ARG A 52 -0.98 -5.14 -26.13
C ARG A 52 -2.22 -4.26 -26.26
N LEU A 53 -3.26 -4.81 -26.89
CA LEU A 53 -4.61 -4.25 -26.91
C LEU A 53 -5.50 -5.19 -26.11
N ILE A 54 -6.08 -4.73 -25.02
CA ILE A 54 -6.82 -5.54 -24.07
C ILE A 54 -8.14 -4.87 -23.66
N ALA A 55 -9.06 -5.67 -23.12
CA ALA A 55 -10.29 -5.17 -22.51
C ALA A 55 -10.01 -4.42 -21.21
N ASP A 56 -10.96 -3.57 -20.75
CA ASP A 56 -10.86 -2.85 -19.47
C ASP A 56 -11.31 -3.75 -18.31
N GLU A 57 -10.65 -4.90 -18.21
CA GLU A 57 -10.81 -5.85 -17.13
C GLU A 57 -9.58 -5.80 -16.22
N ARG A 58 -9.78 -5.50 -14.95
CA ARG A 58 -8.70 -5.31 -13.98
C ARG A 58 -7.69 -6.47 -13.98
N PHE A 59 -8.20 -7.71 -13.97
CA PHE A 59 -7.34 -8.89 -13.95
C PHE A 59 -6.46 -8.98 -15.21
N ASP A 60 -7.01 -8.69 -16.38
CA ASP A 60 -6.27 -8.75 -17.65
C ASP A 60 -5.22 -7.64 -17.73
N ILE A 61 -5.53 -6.45 -17.20
CA ILE A 61 -4.59 -5.34 -17.11
C ILE A 61 -3.42 -5.71 -16.19
N GLU A 62 -3.70 -6.15 -14.96
CA GLU A 62 -2.67 -6.56 -13.99
C GLU A 62 -1.80 -7.68 -14.55
N LYS A 63 -2.40 -8.72 -15.13
CA LYS A 63 -1.69 -9.84 -15.76
C LYS A 63 -0.77 -9.37 -16.89
N THR A 64 -1.27 -8.49 -17.75
CA THR A 64 -0.51 -7.95 -18.88
C THR A 64 0.68 -7.09 -18.41
N LEU A 65 0.48 -6.23 -17.43
CA LEU A 65 1.54 -5.40 -16.87
C LEU A 65 2.63 -6.26 -16.20
N ARG A 66 2.23 -7.27 -15.42
CA ARG A 66 3.17 -8.24 -14.83
C ARG A 66 3.93 -9.02 -15.91
N GLU A 67 3.26 -9.53 -16.93
CA GLU A 67 3.91 -10.22 -18.04
C GLU A 67 4.96 -9.35 -18.72
N LEU A 68 4.61 -8.08 -19.02
CA LEU A 68 5.53 -7.15 -19.70
C LEU A 68 6.75 -6.82 -18.86
N VAL A 69 6.63 -6.70 -17.54
CA VAL A 69 7.78 -6.41 -16.67
C VAL A 69 8.54 -7.68 -16.33
N ASP A 70 7.86 -8.70 -15.80
CA ASP A 70 8.50 -9.84 -15.14
C ASP A 70 9.04 -10.88 -16.14
N ILE A 71 8.38 -11.01 -17.31
CA ILE A 71 8.70 -12.02 -18.32
C ILE A 71 9.37 -11.40 -19.54
N VAL A 72 8.76 -10.35 -20.12
CA VAL A 72 9.30 -9.66 -21.31
C VAL A 72 10.49 -8.77 -20.95
N GLY A 73 10.53 -8.22 -19.73
CA GLY A 73 11.58 -7.35 -19.21
C GLY A 73 11.52 -5.94 -19.80
N CYS A 74 10.33 -5.39 -19.98
CA CYS A 74 10.19 -3.99 -20.38
C CYS A 74 10.80 -3.05 -19.33
N ASP A 75 11.56 -2.05 -19.78
CA ASP A 75 12.12 -1.00 -18.94
C ASP A 75 11.10 0.13 -18.69
N LEU A 76 10.27 0.37 -19.70
CA LEU A 76 9.23 1.39 -19.69
C LEU A 76 7.93 0.81 -20.26
N ILE A 77 6.82 1.04 -19.60
CA ILE A 77 5.49 0.74 -20.12
C ILE A 77 4.69 2.03 -20.16
N LEU A 78 4.15 2.34 -21.33
CA LEU A 78 3.22 3.44 -21.54
C LEU A 78 1.84 2.87 -21.83
N THR A 79 0.85 3.28 -21.05
CA THR A 79 -0.51 2.79 -21.21
C THR A 79 -1.47 3.91 -21.56
N THR A 80 -2.59 3.59 -22.18
CA THR A 80 -3.70 4.52 -22.44
C THR A 80 -5.03 3.83 -22.15
N GLY A 81 -5.98 4.57 -21.54
CA GLY A 81 -7.30 4.06 -21.18
C GLY A 81 -7.33 3.13 -19.97
N VAL A 82 -6.22 2.95 -19.27
CA VAL A 82 -6.11 2.01 -18.13
C VAL A 82 -6.79 2.56 -16.89
N THR A 83 -7.51 1.69 -16.21
CA THR A 83 -7.99 1.90 -14.84
C THR A 83 -6.80 1.97 -13.88
N PRO A 84 -6.56 3.10 -13.17
CA PRO A 84 -5.38 3.32 -12.34
C PRO A 84 -5.17 2.26 -11.27
N GLU A 85 -6.24 1.74 -10.70
CA GLU A 85 -6.24 0.71 -9.65
C GLU A 85 -5.53 -0.57 -10.08
N ALA A 86 -5.66 -0.96 -11.35
CA ALA A 86 -4.94 -2.12 -11.89
C ALA A 86 -3.43 -1.88 -11.98
N THR A 87 -3.01 -0.65 -12.33
CA THR A 87 -1.60 -0.28 -12.37
C THR A 87 -1.00 -0.20 -10.97
N LEU A 88 -1.75 0.37 -10.02
CA LEU A 88 -1.35 0.44 -8.61
C LEU A 88 -1.19 -0.96 -7.99
N ALA A 89 -2.06 -1.90 -8.35
CA ALA A 89 -2.00 -3.28 -7.84
C ALA A 89 -0.75 -4.07 -8.27
N VAL A 90 -0.07 -3.65 -9.33
CA VAL A 90 1.20 -4.27 -9.77
C VAL A 90 2.42 -3.48 -9.33
N ALA A 91 2.24 -2.29 -8.75
CA ALA A 91 3.31 -1.40 -8.34
C ALA A 91 4.07 -1.94 -7.12
N THR A 92 5.38 -1.73 -7.11
CA THR A 92 6.21 -1.86 -5.90
C THR A 92 6.41 -0.50 -5.23
N ARG A 93 6.37 0.58 -6.03
CA ARG A 93 6.44 1.97 -5.56
C ARG A 93 5.63 2.89 -6.47
N GLU A 94 4.96 3.87 -5.86
CA GLU A 94 4.36 4.96 -6.61
C GLU A 94 5.35 6.08 -6.91
N MET A 95 5.12 6.74 -8.04
CA MET A 95 5.86 7.91 -8.50
C MET A 95 4.88 9.07 -8.69
N PRO A 96 4.32 9.65 -7.61
CA PRO A 96 3.18 10.57 -7.66
C PRO A 96 3.46 11.83 -8.49
N GLY A 97 4.71 12.29 -8.53
CA GLY A 97 5.11 13.44 -9.34
C GLY A 97 4.79 13.29 -10.83
N PHE A 98 4.75 12.07 -11.38
CA PHE A 98 4.31 11.88 -12.77
C PHE A 98 2.82 12.18 -12.92
N GLY A 99 1.96 11.69 -12.03
CA GLY A 99 0.53 11.97 -12.04
C GLY A 99 0.21 13.45 -11.82
N GLU A 100 0.91 14.11 -10.92
CA GLU A 100 0.81 15.55 -10.65
C GLU A 100 1.18 16.38 -11.87
N GLN A 101 2.32 16.07 -12.50
CA GLN A 101 2.77 16.78 -13.71
C GLN A 101 1.82 16.55 -14.89
N MET A 102 1.30 15.35 -15.08
CA MET A 102 0.31 15.05 -16.11
C MET A 102 -0.97 15.88 -15.91
N ARG A 103 -1.47 15.97 -14.68
CA ARG A 103 -2.65 16.80 -14.36
C ARG A 103 -2.38 18.28 -14.56
N ALA A 104 -1.21 18.77 -14.14
CA ALA A 104 -0.80 20.16 -14.33
C ALA A 104 -0.78 20.53 -15.83
N ILE A 105 -0.16 19.69 -16.68
CA ILE A 105 -0.13 19.90 -18.13
C ILE A 105 -1.54 19.89 -18.70
N SER A 106 -2.33 18.85 -18.40
CA SER A 106 -3.69 18.71 -18.93
C SER A 106 -4.62 19.85 -18.50
N GLY A 107 -4.40 20.43 -17.31
CA GLY A 107 -5.16 21.57 -16.78
C GLY A 107 -5.05 22.84 -17.61
N HIS A 108 -3.98 22.99 -18.43
CA HIS A 108 -3.86 24.09 -19.37
C HIS A 108 -4.77 23.94 -20.59
N PHE A 109 -5.23 22.72 -20.90
CA PHE A 109 -6.11 22.46 -22.05
C PHE A 109 -7.57 22.30 -21.66
N VAL A 110 -7.83 21.64 -20.52
CA VAL A 110 -9.19 21.33 -20.06
C VAL A 110 -9.32 21.50 -18.54
N PRO A 111 -10.29 22.31 -18.05
CA PRO A 111 -10.48 22.51 -16.61
C PRO A 111 -10.78 21.23 -15.82
N THR A 112 -11.37 20.22 -16.49
CA THR A 112 -11.71 18.93 -15.87
C THR A 112 -10.51 18.01 -15.69
N ALA A 113 -9.30 18.42 -16.08
CA ALA A 113 -8.08 17.64 -15.85
C ALA A 113 -7.81 17.33 -14.37
N ILE A 114 -8.33 18.15 -13.47
CA ILE A 114 -8.27 17.91 -12.01
C ILE A 114 -8.96 16.61 -11.59
N LEU A 115 -9.89 16.08 -12.38
CA LEU A 115 -10.58 14.83 -12.17
C LEU A 115 -9.78 13.61 -12.70
N SER A 116 -8.67 13.87 -13.39
CA SER A 116 -7.84 12.79 -13.97
C SER A 116 -7.09 12.03 -12.88
N ARG A 117 -7.13 10.70 -12.96
CA ARG A 117 -6.50 9.77 -12.02
C ARG A 117 -5.23 9.14 -12.59
N GLN A 118 -4.51 9.85 -13.48
CA GLN A 118 -3.26 9.39 -14.07
C GLN A 118 -2.21 9.10 -13.01
N VAL A 119 -1.49 7.99 -13.16
CA VAL A 119 -0.45 7.54 -12.23
C VAL A 119 0.84 7.18 -12.95
N GLY A 120 1.95 7.27 -12.22
CA GLY A 120 3.23 6.69 -12.59
C GLY A 120 3.72 5.80 -11.46
N VAL A 121 4.20 4.60 -11.78
CA VAL A 121 4.65 3.63 -10.78
C VAL A 121 5.92 2.91 -11.21
N LEU A 122 6.68 2.39 -10.24
CA LEU A 122 7.73 1.41 -10.47
C LEU A 122 7.21 0.01 -10.11
N ARG A 123 7.57 -0.97 -10.94
CA ARG A 123 7.50 -2.38 -10.60
C ARG A 123 8.90 -2.95 -10.59
N GLU A 124 9.31 -3.47 -9.44
CA GLU A 124 10.63 -4.06 -9.20
C GLU A 124 10.49 -5.58 -9.02
N THR A 125 11.38 -6.30 -9.64
CA THR A 125 11.62 -7.73 -9.42
C THR A 125 13.05 -7.90 -8.89
N PRO A 126 13.48 -9.07 -8.41
CA PRO A 126 14.84 -9.28 -7.94
C PRO A 126 15.94 -8.90 -8.96
N ASP A 127 15.64 -9.03 -10.25
CA ASP A 127 16.63 -8.86 -11.34
C ASP A 127 16.35 -7.64 -12.24
N HIS A 128 15.19 -7.01 -12.14
CA HIS A 128 14.73 -5.99 -13.08
C HIS A 128 13.78 -4.99 -12.44
N ALA A 129 13.75 -3.77 -12.97
CA ALA A 129 12.75 -2.75 -12.59
C ALA A 129 12.25 -2.03 -13.83
N ALA A 130 10.97 -1.66 -13.83
CA ALA A 130 10.31 -0.94 -14.91
C ALA A 130 9.53 0.27 -14.39
N LEU A 131 9.48 1.32 -15.19
CA LEU A 131 8.58 2.45 -15.01
C LEU A 131 7.30 2.20 -15.82
N ILE A 132 6.13 2.34 -15.18
CA ILE A 132 4.82 2.22 -15.82
C ILE A 132 4.11 3.57 -15.69
N LEU A 133 3.63 4.12 -16.79
CA LEU A 133 2.94 5.42 -16.85
C LEU A 133 1.57 5.28 -17.50
N ASN A 134 0.52 5.67 -16.78
CA ASN A 134 -0.83 5.73 -17.32
C ASN A 134 -1.09 7.10 -17.94
N LEU A 135 -1.18 7.14 -19.26
CA LEU A 135 -1.40 8.36 -20.03
C LEU A 135 -2.89 8.58 -20.31
N PRO A 136 -3.28 9.81 -20.68
CA PRO A 136 -4.65 10.07 -21.13
C PRO A 136 -5.09 9.17 -22.27
N GLY A 137 -6.37 8.78 -22.29
CA GLY A 137 -6.91 7.90 -23.34
C GLY A 137 -7.07 8.57 -24.72
N GLN A 138 -7.01 9.90 -24.79
CA GLN A 138 -7.13 10.62 -26.06
C GLN A 138 -5.77 10.76 -26.76
N PRO A 139 -5.62 10.35 -28.02
CA PRO A 139 -4.35 10.37 -28.77
C PRO A 139 -3.65 11.75 -28.78
N LYS A 140 -4.41 12.85 -28.89
CA LYS A 140 -3.85 14.21 -28.85
C LYS A 140 -3.23 14.54 -27.50
N ALA A 141 -3.90 14.19 -26.42
CA ALA A 141 -3.42 14.44 -25.05
C ALA A 141 -2.16 13.63 -24.69
N ILE A 142 -1.89 12.52 -25.39
CA ILE A 142 -0.66 11.73 -25.21
C ILE A 142 0.58 12.57 -25.54
N ALA A 143 0.61 13.20 -26.71
CA ALA A 143 1.74 14.02 -27.12
C ALA A 143 1.89 15.25 -26.21
N GLU A 144 0.79 15.93 -25.90
CA GLU A 144 0.77 17.08 -24.99
C GLU A 144 1.33 16.74 -23.60
N THR A 145 0.97 15.58 -23.06
CA THR A 145 1.46 15.12 -21.75
C THR A 145 2.95 14.75 -21.77
N LEU A 146 3.38 14.07 -22.83
CA LEU A 146 4.77 13.61 -22.95
C LEU A 146 5.75 14.75 -23.26
N GLU A 147 5.37 15.70 -24.14
CA GLU A 147 6.22 16.82 -24.56
C GLU A 147 6.10 18.06 -23.65
N GLY A 148 4.91 18.28 -23.02
CA GLY A 148 4.60 19.48 -22.25
C GLY A 148 4.16 20.64 -23.11
N LEU A 149 4.19 21.83 -22.52
CA LEU A 149 3.76 23.09 -23.16
C LEU A 149 4.96 23.83 -23.74
N LYS A 150 4.80 24.29 -24.97
CA LYS A 150 5.79 25.15 -25.66
C LYS A 150 5.12 26.44 -26.11
N ASP A 151 5.84 27.54 -26.10
CA ASP A 151 5.40 28.81 -26.69
C ASP A 151 5.49 28.78 -28.24
N GLU A 152 5.07 29.85 -28.88
CA GLU A 152 5.12 29.98 -30.36
C GLU A 152 6.55 29.91 -30.93
N SER A 153 7.56 30.17 -30.11
CA SER A 153 8.97 30.06 -30.49
C SER A 153 9.53 28.62 -30.30
N GLY A 154 8.72 27.68 -29.76
CA GLY A 154 9.13 26.31 -29.43
C GLY A 154 9.87 26.17 -28.09
N LYS A 155 9.94 27.24 -27.29
CA LYS A 155 10.55 27.18 -25.96
C LYS A 155 9.57 26.54 -24.97
N SER A 156 10.08 25.58 -24.17
CA SER A 156 9.28 24.91 -23.15
C SER A 156 8.83 25.89 -22.06
N LEU A 157 7.51 26.02 -21.89
CA LEU A 157 6.84 26.72 -20.79
C LEU A 157 6.64 25.77 -19.59
N VAL A 158 6.21 24.54 -19.88
CA VAL A 158 6.05 23.46 -18.89
C VAL A 158 6.64 22.19 -19.48
N ASN A 159 7.59 21.58 -18.79
CA ASN A 159 8.21 20.34 -19.26
C ASN A 159 7.20 19.19 -19.23
N GLY A 160 7.15 18.40 -20.32
CA GLY A 160 6.41 17.16 -20.35
C GLY A 160 7.03 16.11 -19.43
N ILE A 161 6.26 15.08 -19.08
CA ILE A 161 6.73 14.04 -18.18
C ILE A 161 7.92 13.27 -18.75
N PHE A 162 8.03 13.17 -20.09
CA PHE A 162 9.14 12.43 -20.70
C PHE A 162 10.50 13.11 -20.52
N ALA A 163 10.54 14.35 -20.10
CA ALA A 163 11.79 15.00 -19.71
C ALA A 163 12.47 14.30 -18.52
N ALA A 164 11.70 13.71 -17.61
CA ALA A 164 12.19 13.00 -16.43
C ALA A 164 12.40 11.48 -16.67
N VAL A 165 11.66 10.88 -17.61
CA VAL A 165 11.65 9.43 -17.85
C VAL A 165 13.04 8.86 -18.10
N PRO A 166 13.91 9.42 -18.98
CA PRO A 166 15.24 8.88 -19.21
C PRO A 166 16.10 8.79 -17.95
N TYR A 167 16.03 9.79 -17.09
CA TYR A 167 16.79 9.77 -15.84
C TYR A 167 16.19 8.79 -14.81
N CYS A 168 14.88 8.66 -14.76
CA CYS A 168 14.22 7.64 -13.93
C CYS A 168 14.65 6.22 -14.34
N ILE A 169 14.71 5.93 -15.66
CA ILE A 169 15.18 4.64 -16.18
C ILE A 169 16.65 4.40 -15.83
N ASP A 170 17.51 5.43 -15.92
CA ASP A 170 18.93 5.31 -15.49
C ASP A 170 19.01 4.93 -14.00
N LEU A 171 18.19 5.53 -13.13
CA LEU A 171 18.22 5.30 -11.68
C LEU A 171 17.79 3.88 -11.28
N ILE A 172 16.91 3.27 -12.07
CA ILE A 172 16.45 1.89 -11.82
C ILE A 172 17.29 0.84 -12.55
N GLY A 173 18.44 1.25 -13.12
CA GLY A 173 19.39 0.34 -13.77
C GLY A 173 19.02 -0.07 -15.20
N GLY A 174 18.10 0.65 -15.84
CA GLY A 174 17.72 0.46 -17.24
C GLY A 174 18.76 1.06 -18.24
N PRO A 175 18.44 1.03 -19.55
CA PRO A 175 19.34 1.54 -20.59
C PRO A 175 19.43 3.07 -20.56
N TYR A 176 20.55 3.60 -21.06
CA TYR A 176 20.70 5.04 -21.22
C TYR A 176 19.90 5.54 -22.43
N ILE A 177 18.80 6.25 -22.17
CA ILE A 177 17.89 6.74 -23.19
C ILE A 177 18.36 8.10 -23.72
N GLU A 178 18.68 8.16 -25.01
CA GLU A 178 18.91 9.40 -25.75
C GLU A 178 17.61 9.87 -26.41
N THR A 179 17.30 11.17 -26.27
CA THR A 179 16.11 11.76 -26.84
C THR A 179 16.41 12.68 -28.00
N ASN A 180 15.43 12.86 -28.88
CA ASN A 180 15.45 13.92 -29.88
C ASN A 180 15.10 15.25 -29.21
N GLU A 181 16.09 16.13 -29.06
CA GLU A 181 15.90 17.42 -28.35
C GLU A 181 14.90 18.37 -29.04
N ASP A 182 14.61 18.18 -30.34
CA ASP A 182 13.58 18.95 -31.03
C ASP A 182 12.16 18.53 -30.57
N VAL A 183 12.01 17.34 -30.03
CA VAL A 183 10.74 16.81 -29.51
C VAL A 183 10.68 17.01 -27.99
N VAL A 184 11.63 16.42 -27.28
CA VAL A 184 11.72 16.49 -25.81
C VAL A 184 13.18 16.44 -25.37
N LYS A 185 13.56 17.39 -24.53
CA LYS A 185 14.89 17.45 -23.94
C LYS A 185 14.90 16.71 -22.60
N ALA A 186 15.59 15.57 -22.56
CA ALA A 186 15.78 14.83 -21.33
C ALA A 186 16.58 15.66 -20.30
N PHE A 187 16.11 15.72 -19.08
CA PHE A 187 16.84 16.32 -17.97
C PHE A 187 17.65 15.26 -17.23
N ARG A 188 18.93 15.54 -17.03
CA ARG A 188 19.83 14.80 -16.15
C ARG A 188 20.67 15.76 -15.33
N PRO A 189 20.91 15.51 -14.04
CA PRO A 189 21.89 16.27 -13.24
C PRO A 189 23.27 16.25 -13.90
N LYS A 190 24.07 17.28 -13.69
CA LYS A 190 25.42 17.37 -14.28
C LYS A 190 26.30 16.16 -13.94
N SER A 191 26.14 15.60 -12.72
CA SER A 191 26.83 14.40 -12.24
C SER A 191 26.42 13.10 -12.94
N ALA A 192 25.24 13.06 -13.58
CA ALA A 192 24.70 11.89 -14.28
C ALA A 192 24.83 11.98 -15.82
N ARG A 193 25.44 13.05 -16.34
CA ARG A 193 25.64 13.21 -17.80
C ARG A 193 26.84 12.40 -18.24
N ARG A 194 26.61 11.40 -19.10
CA ARG A 194 27.72 10.72 -19.82
C ARG A 194 28.22 11.67 -20.90
N THR A 195 29.55 11.91 -20.94
CA THR A 195 30.21 12.57 -22.09
C THR A 195 30.28 11.56 -23.23
N VAL A 196 29.90 11.98 -24.43
CA VAL A 196 29.79 11.16 -25.66
C VAL A 196 31.13 10.49 -26.09
N SER A 197 32.25 10.74 -25.39
CA SER A 197 33.56 10.21 -25.71
C SER A 197 34.00 8.94 -24.97
N GLN A 198 33.09 8.27 -24.18
CA GLN A 198 33.48 7.11 -23.36
C GLN A 198 32.86 5.77 -23.79
N SER A 199 32.36 5.62 -25.00
CA SER A 199 31.68 4.40 -25.42
C SER A 199 32.54 3.32 -26.10
N ALA A 200 33.86 3.51 -26.29
CA ALA A 200 34.74 2.51 -26.93
C ALA A 200 36.01 2.13 -26.18
N ASP A 201 36.57 2.98 -25.31
CA ASP A 201 37.94 2.76 -24.77
C ASP A 201 38.01 2.43 -23.27
N SER A 202 36.94 2.64 -22.48
CA SER A 202 37.00 2.46 -21.04
C SER A 202 36.91 1.00 -20.55
N VAL A 203 36.62 0.04 -21.43
CA VAL A 203 36.61 -1.40 -21.06
C VAL A 203 38.04 -2.00 -21.13
N LYS A 204 38.96 -1.37 -21.83
CA LYS A 204 40.37 -1.86 -21.91
C LYS A 204 41.30 -1.29 -20.84
N GLU A 205 41.00 -0.12 -20.29
CA GLU A 205 41.89 0.55 -19.33
C GLU A 205 41.59 0.20 -17.86
N ALA A 206 40.38 -0.27 -17.55
CA ALA A 206 40.02 -0.76 -16.21
C ALA A 206 40.61 -2.15 -15.88
N ALA A 207 41.12 -2.89 -16.88
CA ALA A 207 41.78 -4.17 -16.69
C ALA A 207 43.29 -4.07 -16.43
N ALA A 208 43.88 -2.85 -16.56
CA ALA A 208 45.34 -2.64 -16.49
C ALA A 208 45.83 -1.97 -15.19
N ALA A 209 44.95 -1.56 -14.30
CA ALA A 209 45.30 -0.84 -13.06
C ALA A 209 44.78 -1.55 -11.79
N ALA A 210 45.15 -2.81 -11.61
CA ALA A 210 45.08 -3.46 -10.31
C ALA A 210 46.47 -3.52 -9.68
N PRO A 211 46.74 -2.97 -8.50
CA PRO A 211 48.01 -3.09 -7.83
C PRO A 211 48.27 -4.54 -7.38
N LYS A 212 49.40 -5.06 -7.74
CA LYS A 212 49.94 -6.35 -7.28
C LYS A 212 50.11 -6.31 -5.76
N ALA A 213 49.34 -7.11 -5.05
CA ALA A 213 49.60 -7.40 -3.65
C ALA A 213 50.58 -8.55 -3.56
N GLU A 214 51.68 -8.33 -2.85
CA GLU A 214 52.68 -9.34 -2.51
C GLU A 214 52.11 -10.38 -1.50
N PRO A 215 52.61 -11.61 -1.52
CA PRO A 215 52.07 -12.68 -0.64
C PRO A 215 52.71 -12.60 0.75
N LYS A 216 51.92 -12.58 1.79
CA LYS A 216 52.35 -12.85 3.16
C LYS A 216 51.58 -13.98 3.79
N ALA A 217 52.35 -15.05 4.04
CA ALA A 217 52.31 -15.99 5.14
C ALA A 217 51.04 -16.76 5.49
N GLU A 218 51.16 -18.06 5.31
CA GLU A 218 50.29 -19.12 5.87
C GLU A 218 50.08 -18.97 7.37
N HIS A 219 48.82 -19.07 7.79
CA HIS A 219 48.45 -19.45 9.16
C HIS A 219 47.49 -20.62 9.13
N LYS A 220 47.84 -21.67 9.91
CA LYS A 220 47.11 -22.90 10.16
C LYS A 220 45.71 -22.63 10.73
N PRO A 221 44.72 -23.50 10.44
CA PRO A 221 43.36 -23.34 10.96
C PRO A 221 43.31 -23.71 12.45
N ALA A 222 42.84 -22.77 13.27
CA ALA A 222 42.38 -23.00 14.62
C ALA A 222 40.89 -23.33 14.59
N THR A 223 40.52 -24.37 15.29
CA THR A 223 39.16 -24.85 15.52
C THR A 223 38.23 -23.74 16.01
N ALA A 224 37.17 -23.49 15.24
CA ALA A 224 36.13 -22.52 15.57
C ALA A 224 35.22 -23.08 16.68
N ALA A 225 35.29 -22.49 17.87
CA ALA A 225 34.23 -22.59 18.87
C ALA A 225 33.03 -21.70 18.40
N ALA A 226 31.81 -22.23 18.58
CA ALA A 226 30.57 -21.56 18.26
C ALA A 226 30.48 -20.16 18.93
N PRO A 227 29.99 -19.13 18.26
CA PRO A 227 29.82 -17.86 18.88
C PRO A 227 28.69 -17.90 19.91
N GLN A 228 29.04 -17.63 21.16
CA GLN A 228 28.07 -17.33 22.21
C GLN A 228 27.38 -16.03 21.84
N SER A 229 26.05 -16.08 21.81
CA SER A 229 25.19 -14.90 21.62
C SER A 229 25.52 -13.83 22.68
N ALA A 230 25.87 -12.64 22.21
CA ALA A 230 25.98 -11.46 23.06
C ALA A 230 24.64 -11.20 23.77
N PRO A 231 24.65 -10.80 25.07
CA PRO A 231 23.42 -10.46 25.76
C PRO A 231 22.73 -9.28 25.07
N GLN A 232 21.46 -9.47 24.72
CA GLN A 232 20.61 -8.37 24.24
C GLN A 232 20.59 -7.26 25.30
N PRO A 233 20.72 -5.98 24.95
CA PRO A 233 20.54 -4.89 25.88
C PRO A 233 19.14 -4.97 26.49
N ALA A 234 19.08 -4.85 27.83
CA ALA A 234 17.82 -4.81 28.55
C ALA A 234 16.90 -3.74 27.94
N PRO A 235 15.57 -4.03 27.83
CA PRO A 235 14.64 -3.07 27.27
C PRO A 235 14.69 -1.76 28.08
N GLN A 236 15.01 -0.66 27.40
CA GLN A 236 14.93 0.67 28.00
C GLN A 236 13.48 0.90 28.41
N PRO A 237 13.20 1.51 29.59
CA PRO A 237 11.84 1.85 29.98
C PRO A 237 11.25 2.79 28.94
N GLN A 238 10.29 2.30 28.19
CA GLN A 238 9.52 3.13 27.27
C GLN A 238 8.80 4.24 28.07
N PRO A 239 8.71 5.46 27.56
CA PRO A 239 7.91 6.51 28.19
C PRO A 239 6.49 5.96 28.37
N LYS A 240 5.98 6.01 29.62
CA LYS A 240 4.62 5.53 29.94
C LYS A 240 3.63 6.27 29.04
N THR A 241 3.01 5.55 28.11
CA THR A 241 1.93 6.09 27.30
C THR A 241 0.79 6.47 28.24
N PRO A 242 0.22 7.68 28.17
CA PRO A 242 -0.83 8.09 29.11
C PRO A 242 -2.07 7.19 28.91
N ALA A 243 -2.59 6.62 30.01
CA ALA A 243 -3.82 5.85 30.03
C ALA A 243 -5.00 6.67 29.49
N PHE A 244 -6.10 6.01 29.13
CA PHE A 244 -7.35 6.70 28.83
C PHE A 244 -7.87 7.39 30.09
N ALA A 245 -8.25 8.66 29.96
CA ALA A 245 -8.96 9.32 31.08
C ALA A 245 -10.34 8.68 31.27
N PRO A 246 -10.83 8.51 32.52
CA PRO A 246 -12.15 7.88 32.75
C PRO A 246 -13.31 8.52 31.96
N LYS A 247 -13.26 9.82 31.71
CA LYS A 247 -14.23 10.57 30.90
C LYS A 247 -14.19 10.22 29.40
N ASP A 248 -13.11 9.60 28.93
CA ASP A 248 -12.94 9.19 27.54
C ASP A 248 -13.35 7.73 27.30
N ILE A 249 -13.90 7.06 28.34
CA ILE A 249 -14.39 5.68 28.23
C ILE A 249 -15.88 5.66 28.53
N LEU A 250 -16.68 5.18 27.58
CA LEU A 250 -18.08 4.85 27.81
C LEU A 250 -18.18 3.35 28.08
N THR A 251 -18.88 2.97 29.15
CA THR A 251 -19.17 1.56 29.45
C THR A 251 -20.65 1.29 29.27
N VAL A 252 -20.98 0.30 28.45
CA VAL A 252 -22.34 -0.16 28.21
C VAL A 252 -22.49 -1.56 28.78
N MET A 253 -23.49 -1.72 29.67
CA MET A 253 -23.82 -3.02 30.29
C MET A 253 -24.92 -3.72 29.50
N PRO A 254 -25.04 -5.05 29.57
CA PRO A 254 -26.12 -5.78 28.90
C PRO A 254 -27.48 -5.23 29.26
N ARG A 255 -28.34 -4.97 28.28
CA ARG A 255 -29.69 -4.41 28.48
C ARG A 255 -30.60 -5.36 29.24
N SER A 256 -30.40 -6.67 29.07
CA SER A 256 -31.12 -7.71 29.82
C SER A 256 -30.84 -7.67 31.33
N GLY A 257 -29.84 -6.95 31.80
CA GLY A 257 -29.34 -6.99 33.17
C GLY A 257 -28.62 -8.29 33.52
N ALA A 258 -28.38 -9.18 32.57
CA ALA A 258 -27.63 -10.40 32.79
C ALA A 258 -26.17 -10.11 33.15
N ARG A 259 -25.56 -11.00 33.92
CA ARG A 259 -24.11 -10.90 34.18
C ARG A 259 -23.32 -11.03 32.87
N PRO A 260 -22.44 -10.09 32.56
CA PRO A 260 -21.63 -10.19 31.35
C PRO A 260 -20.80 -11.46 31.34
N ARG A 261 -20.80 -12.17 30.21
CA ARG A 261 -19.94 -13.33 29.94
C ARG A 261 -18.65 -12.89 29.26
N LEU A 262 -18.71 -11.83 28.48
CA LEU A 262 -17.56 -11.23 27.78
C LEU A 262 -17.45 -9.76 28.11
N THR A 263 -16.23 -9.23 28.01
CA THR A 263 -15.94 -7.79 27.99
C THR A 263 -15.36 -7.43 26.63
N CYS A 264 -16.11 -6.66 25.85
CA CYS A 264 -15.72 -6.22 24.51
C CYS A 264 -15.12 -4.82 24.58
N VAL A 265 -13.83 -4.68 24.37
CA VAL A 265 -13.19 -3.39 24.12
C VAL A 265 -13.40 -3.07 22.65
N TRP A 266 -14.18 -2.01 22.36
CA TRP A 266 -14.61 -1.72 20.99
C TRP A 266 -14.20 -0.33 20.54
N LEU A 267 -13.47 -0.26 19.43
CA LEU A 267 -12.83 0.96 18.92
C LEU A 267 -13.66 1.52 17.76
N HIS A 268 -14.03 2.79 17.85
CA HIS A 268 -14.81 3.48 16.83
C HIS A 268 -13.96 3.85 15.59
N GLY A 269 -14.62 4.16 14.47
CA GLY A 269 -14.00 4.66 13.26
C GLY A 269 -13.47 6.09 13.39
N MET A 270 -12.73 6.56 12.38
CA MET A 270 -12.25 7.94 12.32
C MET A 270 -13.39 8.93 12.16
N GLY A 271 -13.37 10.04 12.89
CA GLY A 271 -14.33 11.14 12.78
C GLY A 271 -15.59 11.00 13.60
N VAL A 272 -15.85 9.82 14.18
CA VAL A 272 -16.96 9.54 15.10
C VAL A 272 -16.44 9.37 16.53
N ASP A 273 -17.29 9.05 17.49
CA ASP A 273 -16.88 8.86 18.88
C ASP A 273 -17.46 7.55 19.50
N ASN A 274 -17.17 7.33 20.77
CA ASN A 274 -17.58 6.11 21.45
C ASN A 274 -19.11 5.96 21.59
N SER A 275 -19.89 7.03 21.52
CA SER A 275 -21.35 6.97 21.62
C SER A 275 -22.00 6.36 20.36
N ASP A 276 -21.33 6.43 19.20
CA ASP A 276 -21.82 5.86 17.95
C ASP A 276 -21.94 4.33 18.01
N PHE A 277 -21.11 3.69 18.85
CA PHE A 277 -21.15 2.23 19.04
C PHE A 277 -21.91 1.78 20.31
N ALA A 278 -22.50 2.70 21.07
CA ALA A 278 -23.32 2.31 22.21
C ALA A 278 -24.54 1.45 21.81
N PRO A 279 -25.28 1.75 20.71
CA PRO A 279 -26.38 0.91 20.25
C PRO A 279 -25.96 -0.50 19.79
N PHE A 280 -24.70 -0.65 19.37
CA PHE A 280 -24.15 -1.94 18.90
C PHE A 280 -24.20 -3.02 19.99
N ALA A 281 -24.00 -2.62 21.26
CA ALA A 281 -24.11 -3.53 22.40
C ALA A 281 -25.51 -4.14 22.54
N ASP A 282 -26.53 -3.30 22.36
CA ASP A 282 -27.93 -3.75 22.42
C ASP A 282 -28.29 -4.65 21.24
N GLU A 283 -27.79 -4.32 20.05
CA GLU A 283 -28.05 -5.08 18.83
C GLU A 283 -27.41 -6.47 18.87
N ILE A 284 -26.22 -6.63 19.39
CA ILE A 284 -25.56 -7.94 19.58
C ILE A 284 -26.42 -8.85 20.43
N GLU A 285 -26.98 -8.35 21.56
CA GLU A 285 -27.86 -9.15 22.41
C GLU A 285 -29.20 -9.46 21.72
N HIS A 286 -29.74 -8.50 20.94
CA HIS A 286 -30.98 -8.67 20.19
C HIS A 286 -30.88 -9.78 19.12
N VAL A 287 -29.77 -9.90 18.43
CA VAL A 287 -29.56 -10.94 17.41
C VAL A 287 -29.09 -12.29 17.99
N GLY A 288 -29.15 -12.46 19.30
CA GLY A 288 -28.83 -13.72 19.98
C GLY A 288 -27.37 -13.89 20.39
N GLY A 289 -26.62 -12.81 20.46
CA GLY A 289 -25.27 -12.81 21.03
C GLY A 289 -25.25 -12.97 22.54
N PRO A 290 -24.08 -13.18 23.15
CA PRO A 290 -23.98 -13.33 24.60
C PRO A 290 -24.11 -11.99 25.30
N ALA A 291 -24.50 -12.00 26.57
CA ALA A 291 -24.47 -10.79 27.39
C ALA A 291 -23.03 -10.26 27.49
N CYS A 292 -22.79 -9.07 26.97
CA CYS A 292 -21.47 -8.45 26.90
C CYS A 292 -21.42 -7.10 27.64
N ARG A 293 -20.36 -6.86 28.42
CA ARG A 293 -19.96 -5.51 28.83
C ARG A 293 -19.14 -4.90 27.67
N PHE A 294 -19.60 -3.78 27.11
CA PHE A 294 -18.81 -3.04 26.14
C PHE A 294 -18.04 -1.90 26.82
N VAL A 295 -16.77 -1.80 26.52
CA VAL A 295 -15.87 -0.75 26.96
C VAL A 295 -15.42 0.00 25.73
N LEU A 296 -15.88 1.22 25.58
CA LEU A 296 -15.80 2.04 24.37
C LEU A 296 -14.88 3.25 24.64
N PRO A 297 -13.56 3.15 24.39
CA PRO A 297 -12.67 4.28 24.56
C PRO A 297 -12.75 5.24 23.38
N ASN A 298 -12.54 6.54 23.62
CA ASN A 298 -12.42 7.57 22.61
C ASN A 298 -10.98 7.68 22.07
N ALA A 299 -10.86 7.74 20.77
CA ALA A 299 -9.61 8.17 20.13
C ALA A 299 -9.25 9.60 20.50
N PRO A 300 -7.97 9.98 20.49
CA PRO A 300 -7.56 11.35 20.71
C PRO A 300 -8.05 12.29 19.61
N MET A 301 -8.24 13.57 19.93
CA MET A 301 -8.46 14.60 18.92
C MET A 301 -7.16 14.86 18.16
N ARG A 302 -7.23 14.83 16.83
CA ARG A 302 -6.09 15.06 15.94
C ARG A 302 -6.46 15.97 14.79
N THR A 303 -5.54 16.82 14.38
CA THR A 303 -5.57 17.46 13.06
C THR A 303 -4.91 16.49 12.08
N LEU A 304 -5.61 16.12 11.00
CA LEU A 304 -5.06 15.21 9.99
C LEU A 304 -4.10 15.97 9.07
N SER A 305 -2.94 15.37 8.80
CA SER A 305 -1.92 15.96 7.93
C SER A 305 -2.42 16.25 6.51
N ARG A 306 -3.34 15.41 6.01
CA ARG A 306 -3.98 15.60 4.69
C ARG A 306 -5.00 16.74 4.64
N SER A 307 -5.42 17.26 5.78
CA SER A 307 -6.46 18.29 5.91
C SER A 307 -6.16 19.24 7.07
N PRO A 308 -5.02 19.98 7.05
CA PRO A 308 -4.54 20.77 8.17
C PRO A 308 -5.45 21.95 8.52
N ASP A 309 -6.24 22.41 7.56
CA ASP A 309 -7.17 23.56 7.73
C ASP A 309 -8.53 23.14 8.31
N TYR A 310 -8.80 21.83 8.45
CA TYR A 310 -10.03 21.35 9.07
C TYR A 310 -9.88 21.24 10.58
N PRO A 311 -10.99 21.38 11.34
CA PRO A 311 -10.99 21.19 12.79
C PRO A 311 -10.45 19.80 13.17
N PRO A 312 -9.77 19.66 14.32
CA PRO A 312 -9.37 18.37 14.83
C PRO A 312 -10.56 17.42 14.97
N LEU A 313 -10.35 16.16 14.65
CA LEU A 313 -11.35 15.10 14.79
C LEU A 313 -10.77 13.91 15.58
N ARG A 314 -11.64 13.00 16.04
CA ARG A 314 -11.18 11.79 16.72
C ARG A 314 -10.57 10.82 15.72
N ALA A 315 -9.30 10.48 15.93
CA ALA A 315 -8.57 9.53 15.08
C ALA A 315 -7.53 8.77 15.90
N TRP A 316 -7.44 7.46 15.67
CA TRP A 316 -6.46 6.61 16.34
C TRP A 316 -5.05 6.91 15.85
N TYR A 317 -4.90 7.20 14.56
CA TYR A 317 -3.64 7.59 13.91
C TYR A 317 -3.94 8.54 12.75
N ASP A 318 -2.92 9.22 12.27
CA ASP A 318 -3.02 10.09 11.10
C ASP A 318 -3.08 9.26 9.80
N ILE A 319 -3.72 9.80 8.79
CA ILE A 319 -3.69 9.28 7.42
C ILE A 319 -3.09 10.38 6.55
N PRO A 320 -1.74 10.46 6.46
CA PRO A 320 -1.08 11.56 5.76
C PRO A 320 -1.20 11.43 4.24
N GLY A 321 -1.38 10.22 3.70
CA GLY A 321 -1.56 9.96 2.29
C GLY A 321 -2.97 10.24 1.76
N ARG A 322 -3.12 10.18 0.44
CA ARG A 322 -4.45 10.24 -0.20
C ARG A 322 -5.21 8.93 -0.02
N ASN A 323 -4.50 7.82 -0.11
CA ASN A 323 -5.02 6.50 0.19
C ASN A 323 -4.56 6.08 1.60
N ILE A 324 -5.26 5.13 2.16
CA ILE A 324 -5.04 4.68 3.54
C ILE A 324 -3.66 4.04 3.73
N ASP A 325 -3.10 3.44 2.67
CA ASP A 325 -1.83 2.70 2.66
C ASP A 325 -0.65 3.45 2.01
N ASP A 326 -0.85 4.68 1.53
CA ASP A 326 0.22 5.47 0.88
C ASP A 326 1.38 5.82 1.85
N ALA A 327 1.04 6.16 3.09
CA ALA A 327 1.99 6.48 4.15
C ALA A 327 1.33 6.20 5.49
N GLU A 328 1.81 5.20 6.19
CA GLU A 328 1.26 4.82 7.48
C GLU A 328 1.92 5.62 8.61
N ASP A 329 1.10 6.23 9.47
CA ASP A 329 1.56 6.88 10.70
C ASP A 329 1.97 5.82 11.74
N GLU A 330 3.13 5.22 11.53
CA GLU A 330 3.66 4.18 12.44
C GLU A 330 3.68 4.67 13.90
N PHE A 331 4.02 5.93 14.13
CA PHE A 331 4.06 6.48 15.50
C PHE A 331 2.67 6.54 16.12
N GLY A 332 1.67 7.06 15.41
CA GLY A 332 0.29 7.15 15.91
C GLY A 332 -0.36 5.78 16.09
N ILE A 333 -0.11 4.84 15.15
CA ILE A 333 -0.57 3.45 15.23
C ILE A 333 -0.01 2.78 16.51
N ARG A 334 1.30 2.87 16.74
CA ARG A 334 1.94 2.28 17.93
C ARG A 334 1.51 2.95 19.23
N ALA A 335 1.35 4.27 19.24
CA ALA A 335 0.88 5.00 20.42
C ALA A 335 -0.57 4.61 20.79
N SER A 336 -1.47 4.49 19.81
CA SER A 336 -2.85 4.04 20.04
C SER A 336 -2.90 2.58 20.48
N SER A 337 -2.12 1.72 19.84
CA SER A 337 -1.99 0.31 20.23
C SER A 337 -1.52 0.14 21.67
N ALA A 338 -0.50 0.91 22.10
CA ALA A 338 0.01 0.85 23.46
C ALA A 338 -1.07 1.25 24.50
N ARG A 339 -1.89 2.28 24.19
CA ARG A 339 -3.01 2.68 25.06
C ARG A 339 -4.09 1.62 25.16
N VAL A 340 -4.43 0.97 24.05
CA VAL A 340 -5.44 -0.10 24.02
C VAL A 340 -4.91 -1.34 24.76
N ALA A 341 -3.64 -1.72 24.58
CA ALA A 341 -3.03 -2.81 25.32
C ALA A 341 -3.02 -2.54 26.82
N GLN A 342 -2.72 -1.30 27.23
CA GLN A 342 -2.78 -0.89 28.63
C GLN A 342 -4.22 -0.99 29.19
N LEU A 343 -5.25 -0.58 28.46
CA LEU A 343 -6.64 -0.71 28.87
C LEU A 343 -7.03 -2.19 29.10
N ILE A 344 -6.56 -3.11 28.24
CA ILE A 344 -6.78 -4.55 28.41
C ILE A 344 -6.11 -5.05 29.69
N ASP A 345 -4.90 -4.59 30.00
CA ASP A 345 -4.18 -4.96 31.23
C ASP A 345 -4.86 -4.36 32.49
N GLU A 346 -5.42 -3.14 32.40
CA GLU A 346 -6.21 -2.50 33.47
C GLU A 346 -7.49 -3.30 33.75
N LEU A 347 -8.24 -3.72 32.72
CA LEU A 347 -9.42 -4.56 32.87
C LEU A 347 -9.10 -5.90 33.54
N GLU A 348 -7.98 -6.51 33.19
CA GLU A 348 -7.52 -7.75 33.84
C GLU A 348 -7.17 -7.50 35.32
N ALA A 349 -6.52 -6.38 35.62
CA ALA A 349 -6.22 -6.00 37.00
C ALA A 349 -7.50 -5.69 37.84
N GLU A 350 -8.59 -5.27 37.18
CA GLU A 350 -9.93 -5.14 37.79
C GLU A 350 -10.63 -6.49 38.03
N GLY A 351 -10.01 -7.61 37.58
CA GLY A 351 -10.53 -8.96 37.78
C GLY A 351 -11.30 -9.52 36.57
N VAL A 352 -11.27 -8.89 35.41
CA VAL A 352 -11.83 -9.44 34.18
C VAL A 352 -10.90 -10.54 33.65
N PRO A 353 -11.37 -11.80 33.52
CA PRO A 353 -10.51 -12.87 33.00
C PRO A 353 -10.09 -12.55 31.56
N ARG A 354 -8.79 -12.57 31.27
CA ARG A 354 -8.23 -12.14 29.98
C ARG A 354 -8.82 -12.91 28.78
N HIS A 355 -9.12 -14.19 28.94
CA HIS A 355 -9.72 -15.03 27.90
C HIS A 355 -11.20 -14.67 27.61
N THR A 356 -11.83 -13.81 28.43
CA THR A 356 -13.17 -13.27 28.18
C THR A 356 -13.14 -11.86 27.58
N ILE A 357 -11.95 -11.28 27.36
CA ILE A 357 -11.80 -9.96 26.73
C ILE A 357 -11.76 -10.15 25.21
N VAL A 358 -12.65 -9.49 24.50
CA VAL A 358 -12.64 -9.39 23.02
C VAL A 358 -12.24 -7.98 22.64
N LEU A 359 -11.25 -7.85 21.74
CA LEU A 359 -10.86 -6.57 21.17
C LEU A 359 -11.48 -6.45 19.78
N GLY A 360 -12.32 -5.45 19.58
CA GLY A 360 -12.97 -5.23 18.29
C GLY A 360 -13.03 -3.77 17.90
N GLY A 361 -13.48 -3.52 16.69
CA GLY A 361 -13.68 -2.17 16.20
C GLY A 361 -14.09 -2.13 14.74
N PHE A 362 -14.39 -0.91 14.29
CA PHE A 362 -14.83 -0.59 12.94
C PHE A 362 -13.84 0.35 12.26
N SER A 363 -13.57 0.13 10.97
CA SER A 363 -12.75 1.02 10.15
C SER A 363 -11.35 1.23 10.77
N GLN A 364 -10.96 2.45 11.10
CA GLN A 364 -9.69 2.76 11.77
C GLN A 364 -9.57 2.06 13.15
N GLY A 365 -10.70 1.86 13.86
CA GLY A 365 -10.74 1.09 15.10
C GLY A 365 -10.45 -0.40 14.87
N ALA A 366 -10.94 -0.99 13.78
CA ALA A 366 -10.62 -2.36 13.39
C ALA A 366 -9.11 -2.53 13.07
N ALA A 367 -8.52 -1.54 12.39
CA ALA A 367 -7.10 -1.53 12.10
C ALA A 367 -6.25 -1.57 13.38
N ILE A 368 -6.57 -0.74 14.37
CA ILE A 368 -5.89 -0.76 15.67
C ILE A 368 -6.16 -2.06 16.43
N SER A 369 -7.35 -2.63 16.32
CA SER A 369 -7.69 -3.90 16.98
C SER A 369 -6.85 -5.06 16.43
N LEU A 370 -6.70 -5.18 15.12
CA LEU A 370 -5.81 -6.15 14.49
C LEU A 370 -4.35 -5.92 14.86
N PHE A 371 -3.87 -4.68 14.71
CA PHE A 371 -2.48 -4.34 15.04
C PHE A 371 -2.12 -4.68 16.47
N THR A 372 -2.98 -4.30 17.42
CA THR A 372 -2.77 -4.51 18.86
C THR A 372 -2.90 -5.98 19.22
N GLY A 373 -4.00 -6.63 18.86
CA GLY A 373 -4.32 -7.99 19.27
C GLY A 373 -3.26 -9.00 18.82
N LEU A 374 -2.70 -8.81 17.61
CA LEU A 374 -1.65 -9.66 17.05
C LEU A 374 -0.27 -9.47 17.74
N ARG A 375 -0.12 -8.41 18.55
CA ARG A 375 1.13 -8.05 19.26
C ARG A 375 1.05 -8.15 20.79
N LEU A 376 -0.11 -8.53 21.33
CA LEU A 376 -0.25 -8.75 22.78
C LEU A 376 0.66 -9.89 23.26
N ALA A 377 1.32 -9.72 24.41
CA ALA A 377 2.20 -10.73 24.98
C ALA A 377 1.45 -12.00 25.44
N ARG A 378 0.16 -11.85 25.81
CA ARG A 378 -0.73 -12.92 26.25
C ARG A 378 -2.03 -12.92 25.45
N PRO A 379 -2.60 -14.10 25.13
CA PRO A 379 -3.82 -14.18 24.34
C PRO A 379 -5.01 -13.55 25.07
N ILE A 380 -5.95 -13.04 24.30
CA ILE A 380 -7.29 -12.59 24.72
C ILE A 380 -8.34 -13.52 24.16
N GLY A 381 -9.61 -13.32 24.49
CA GLY A 381 -10.74 -14.12 24.01
C GLY A 381 -10.89 -14.11 22.49
N GLY A 382 -10.67 -12.97 21.84
CA GLY A 382 -10.76 -12.86 20.39
C GLY A 382 -10.48 -11.46 19.86
N ILE A 383 -10.34 -11.36 18.54
CA ILE A 383 -10.24 -10.10 17.80
C ILE A 383 -11.40 -10.06 16.80
N CYS A 384 -12.13 -8.94 16.73
CA CYS A 384 -13.24 -8.73 15.80
C CYS A 384 -13.02 -7.42 15.01
N ALA A 385 -12.68 -7.52 13.73
CA ALA A 385 -12.31 -6.39 12.90
C ALA A 385 -13.33 -6.21 11.77
N LEU A 386 -14.03 -5.08 11.76
CA LEU A 386 -15.10 -4.77 10.80
C LEU A 386 -14.66 -3.64 9.87
N SER A 387 -14.80 -3.84 8.56
CA SER A 387 -14.50 -2.84 7.51
C SER A 387 -13.16 -2.14 7.70
N GLY A 388 -12.12 -2.91 8.08
CA GLY A 388 -10.78 -2.42 8.37
C GLY A 388 -9.68 -3.21 7.65
N TYR A 389 -8.44 -2.95 8.03
CA TYR A 389 -7.26 -3.58 7.46
C TYR A 389 -6.16 -3.74 8.52
N LEU A 390 -5.12 -4.50 8.23
CA LEU A 390 -3.94 -4.63 9.09
C LEU A 390 -2.91 -3.56 8.75
N PRO A 391 -2.74 -2.52 9.57
CA PRO A 391 -1.70 -1.53 9.33
C PRO A 391 -0.31 -2.12 9.65
N LEU A 392 0.71 -1.59 8.98
CA LEU A 392 2.11 -2.07 9.06
C LEU A 392 2.21 -3.59 8.85
N ALA A 393 1.44 -4.10 7.88
CA ALA A 393 1.34 -5.54 7.60
C ALA A 393 2.71 -6.19 7.34
N GLY A 394 3.63 -5.50 6.68
CA GLY A 394 4.99 -5.96 6.42
C GLY A 394 5.84 -6.19 7.68
N ARG A 395 5.41 -5.68 8.84
CA ARG A 395 6.08 -5.89 10.13
C ARG A 395 5.53 -7.08 10.91
N LEU A 396 4.39 -7.68 10.47
CA LEU A 396 3.71 -8.70 11.27
C LEU A 396 4.61 -9.89 11.62
N PHE A 397 5.34 -10.43 10.65
CA PHE A 397 6.20 -11.60 10.89
C PHE A 397 7.25 -11.40 11.97
N SER A 398 7.82 -10.19 12.07
CA SER A 398 8.83 -9.86 13.08
C SER A 398 8.25 -9.47 14.43
N GLU A 399 6.96 -9.10 14.47
CA GLU A 399 6.33 -8.50 15.65
C GLU A 399 5.18 -9.33 16.22
N ALA A 400 4.63 -10.28 15.46
CA ALA A 400 3.56 -11.14 15.96
C ALA A 400 4.07 -12.01 17.12
N THR A 401 3.27 -12.08 18.18
CA THR A 401 3.61 -12.85 19.36
C THR A 401 3.07 -14.28 19.26
N PRO A 402 3.58 -15.25 20.03
CA PRO A 402 2.98 -16.57 20.15
C PRO A 402 1.52 -16.54 20.63
N ALA A 403 1.08 -15.47 21.27
CA ALA A 403 -0.29 -15.26 21.69
C ALA A 403 -1.25 -15.05 20.50
N ALA A 404 -0.79 -14.43 19.42
CA ALA A 404 -1.57 -14.21 18.19
C ALA A 404 -2.11 -15.52 17.60
N ARG A 405 -1.32 -16.61 17.63
CA ARG A 405 -1.73 -17.95 17.15
C ARG A 405 -2.88 -18.58 17.95
N ARG A 406 -3.07 -18.16 19.20
CA ARG A 406 -4.07 -18.69 20.13
C ARG A 406 -5.27 -17.77 20.29
N THR A 407 -5.26 -16.60 19.67
CA THR A 407 -6.34 -15.64 19.73
C THR A 407 -7.21 -15.79 18.47
N PRO A 408 -8.47 -16.24 18.57
CA PRO A 408 -9.37 -16.29 17.42
C PRO A 408 -9.59 -14.91 16.79
N ILE A 409 -9.65 -14.87 15.47
CA ILE A 409 -9.79 -13.63 14.73
C ILE A 409 -10.98 -13.72 13.79
N PHE A 410 -11.85 -12.72 13.83
CA PHE A 410 -12.95 -12.53 12.90
C PHE A 410 -12.71 -11.22 12.13
N ILE A 411 -12.68 -11.33 10.81
CA ILE A 411 -12.58 -10.19 9.89
C ILE A 411 -13.82 -10.18 9.01
N ALA A 412 -14.52 -9.05 8.97
CA ALA A 412 -15.69 -8.84 8.14
C ALA A 412 -15.57 -7.56 7.32
N HIS A 413 -16.11 -7.56 6.08
CA HIS A 413 -15.96 -6.44 5.17
C HIS A 413 -17.11 -6.33 4.17
N GLY A 414 -17.41 -5.12 3.72
CA GLY A 414 -18.34 -4.86 2.63
C GLY A 414 -17.70 -5.09 1.25
N ASP A 415 -18.38 -5.84 0.37
CA ASP A 415 -17.91 -6.09 -1.01
C ASP A 415 -17.79 -4.79 -1.82
N PHE A 416 -18.59 -3.77 -1.45
CA PHE A 416 -18.67 -2.48 -2.14
C PHE A 416 -18.12 -1.33 -1.30
N ASP A 417 -17.31 -1.62 -0.27
CA ASP A 417 -16.74 -0.60 0.64
C ASP A 417 -15.94 0.46 -0.14
N SER A 418 -16.50 1.66 -0.20
CA SER A 418 -15.95 2.81 -0.92
C SER A 418 -14.93 3.61 -0.12
N VAL A 419 -14.78 3.33 1.18
CA VAL A 419 -13.87 4.03 2.12
C VAL A 419 -12.61 3.22 2.37
N VAL A 420 -12.76 1.95 2.76
CA VAL A 420 -11.67 0.99 2.92
C VAL A 420 -11.86 -0.12 1.89
N PRO A 421 -11.16 -0.12 0.77
CA PRO A 421 -11.34 -1.13 -0.28
C PRO A 421 -11.24 -2.56 0.25
N ALA A 422 -12.16 -3.44 -0.15
CA ALA A 422 -12.23 -4.84 0.30
C ALA A 422 -10.91 -5.60 0.13
N VAL A 423 -10.14 -5.28 -0.91
CA VAL A 423 -8.81 -5.85 -1.16
C VAL A 423 -7.83 -5.62 0.00
N MET A 424 -8.01 -4.57 0.81
CA MET A 424 -7.15 -4.33 1.99
C MET A 424 -7.44 -5.33 3.11
N ALA A 425 -8.70 -5.71 3.29
CA ALA A 425 -9.08 -6.77 4.21
C ALA A 425 -8.60 -8.14 3.72
N GLU A 426 -8.73 -8.43 2.43
CA GLU A 426 -8.21 -9.65 1.80
C GLU A 426 -6.70 -9.81 2.02
N ARG A 427 -5.91 -8.78 1.68
CA ARG A 427 -4.45 -8.76 1.94
C ARG A 427 -4.12 -8.93 3.42
N SER A 428 -4.90 -8.31 4.29
CA SER A 428 -4.73 -8.44 5.74
C SER A 428 -4.95 -9.89 6.18
N ALA A 429 -6.01 -10.52 5.69
CA ALA A 429 -6.32 -11.93 5.97
C ALA A 429 -5.23 -12.87 5.44
N GLU A 430 -4.72 -12.64 4.23
CA GLU A 430 -3.60 -13.41 3.65
C GLU A 430 -2.33 -13.34 4.51
N VAL A 431 -1.98 -12.14 4.98
CA VAL A 431 -0.81 -11.95 5.85
C VAL A 431 -1.02 -12.61 7.22
N ILE A 432 -2.22 -12.45 7.81
CA ILE A 432 -2.56 -13.05 9.11
C ILE A 432 -2.60 -14.58 9.02
N ALA A 433 -3.11 -15.16 7.95
CA ALA A 433 -3.14 -16.60 7.75
C ALA A 433 -1.73 -17.24 7.80
N GLN A 434 -0.69 -16.49 7.43
CA GLN A 434 0.70 -16.99 7.44
C GLN A 434 1.30 -17.13 8.83
N ILE A 435 0.71 -16.58 9.88
CA ILE A 435 1.16 -16.75 11.27
C ILE A 435 0.45 -17.91 12.00
N ASP A 436 -0.26 -18.77 11.29
CA ASP A 436 -0.91 -19.97 11.83
C ASP A 436 -1.96 -19.65 12.92
N SER A 437 -2.75 -18.58 12.69
CA SER A 437 -3.83 -18.13 13.57
C SER A 437 -5.19 -18.73 13.18
N THR A 438 -6.11 -18.82 14.15
CA THR A 438 -7.52 -19.17 13.86
C THR A 438 -8.23 -17.95 13.28
N LEU A 439 -8.39 -17.89 11.94
CA LEU A 439 -8.95 -16.79 11.22
C LEU A 439 -10.28 -17.17 10.55
N ILE A 440 -11.30 -16.37 10.78
CA ILE A 440 -12.61 -16.42 10.10
C ILE A 440 -12.75 -15.12 9.31
N THR A 441 -13.01 -15.23 8.00
CA THR A 441 -13.28 -14.09 7.13
C THR A 441 -14.72 -14.16 6.60
N ARG A 442 -15.37 -13.02 6.46
CA ARG A 442 -16.71 -12.87 5.87
C ARG A 442 -16.76 -11.61 5.03
N THR A 443 -17.51 -11.65 3.94
CA THR A 443 -17.86 -10.46 3.15
C THR A 443 -19.37 -10.38 2.99
N TYR A 444 -19.87 -9.16 2.79
CA TYR A 444 -21.29 -8.86 2.70
C TYR A 444 -21.56 -7.85 1.58
N PRO A 445 -22.70 -7.92 0.89
CA PRO A 445 -23.04 -6.98 -0.20
C PRO A 445 -23.46 -5.61 0.38
N MET A 446 -22.52 -4.90 1.01
CA MET A 446 -22.70 -3.58 1.62
C MET A 446 -21.51 -2.67 1.34
N ASP A 447 -21.69 -1.35 1.57
CA ASP A 447 -20.63 -0.34 1.54
C ASP A 447 -19.89 -0.30 2.90
N HIS A 448 -19.36 0.85 3.32
CA HIS A 448 -18.65 1.08 4.58
C HIS A 448 -19.61 1.21 5.75
N GLU A 449 -20.29 0.14 6.09
CA GLU A 449 -21.35 0.07 7.10
C GLU A 449 -21.36 -1.31 7.78
N VAL A 450 -22.34 -1.55 8.66
CA VAL A 450 -22.58 -2.85 9.31
C VAL A 450 -23.98 -3.32 8.96
N CYS A 451 -24.14 -4.53 8.43
CA CYS A 451 -25.45 -5.09 8.07
C CYS A 451 -25.95 -6.13 9.08
N ALA A 452 -27.23 -6.49 8.97
CA ALA A 452 -27.87 -7.44 9.88
C ALA A 452 -27.28 -8.86 9.80
N ASP A 453 -26.77 -9.28 8.63
CA ASP A 453 -26.12 -10.58 8.47
C ASP A 453 -24.77 -10.60 9.18
N GLU A 454 -23.99 -9.53 9.05
CA GLU A 454 -22.74 -9.35 9.76
C GLU A 454 -22.94 -9.35 11.27
N MET A 455 -23.99 -8.66 11.78
CA MET A 455 -24.32 -8.66 13.20
C MET A 455 -24.61 -10.06 13.75
N ARG A 456 -25.30 -10.92 12.96
CA ARG A 456 -25.54 -12.33 13.34
C ARG A 456 -24.25 -13.15 13.39
N ASP A 457 -23.34 -12.93 12.43
CA ASP A 457 -22.06 -13.64 12.40
C ASP A 457 -21.14 -13.18 13.53
N ILE A 458 -21.14 -11.89 13.88
CA ILE A 458 -20.45 -11.36 15.06
C ILE A 458 -21.01 -11.99 16.33
N ALA A 459 -22.33 -12.06 16.48
CA ALA A 459 -22.97 -12.70 17.64
C ALA A 459 -22.58 -14.18 17.75
N ALA A 460 -22.54 -14.91 16.62
CA ALA A 460 -22.08 -16.30 16.57
C ALA A 460 -20.61 -16.44 17.00
N PHE A 461 -19.74 -15.57 16.51
CA PHE A 461 -18.32 -15.52 16.90
C PHE A 461 -18.17 -15.25 18.41
N LEU A 462 -18.86 -14.26 18.95
CA LEU A 462 -18.84 -13.96 20.39
C LEU A 462 -19.39 -15.11 21.23
N ASN A 463 -20.46 -15.78 20.77
CA ASN A 463 -20.99 -16.97 21.43
C ASN A 463 -19.98 -18.12 21.49
N SER A 464 -19.20 -18.31 20.42
CA SER A 464 -18.14 -19.35 20.40
C SER A 464 -17.07 -19.10 21.48
N ILE A 465 -16.68 -17.83 21.68
CA ILE A 465 -15.74 -17.45 22.75
C ILE A 465 -16.37 -17.64 24.12
N ALA A 466 -17.63 -17.20 24.29
CA ALA A 466 -18.35 -17.28 25.56
C ALA A 466 -18.60 -18.73 26.03
N GLN A 467 -18.58 -19.71 25.14
CA GLN A 467 -18.71 -21.13 25.51
C GLN A 467 -17.47 -21.66 26.23
N HIS A 468 -16.32 -21.03 25.99
CA HIS A 468 -15.02 -21.41 26.58
C HIS A 468 -14.57 -20.44 27.68
N ALA A 469 -15.44 -19.49 28.08
CA ALA A 469 -15.20 -18.43 29.06
C ALA A 469 -15.55 -18.83 30.50
#